data_3e81eb38707e23cd1ad876bafe836f93
#
_entry.id   3e81eb38707e23cd1ad876bafe836f93
#
_cell.length_a   1.000
_cell.length_b   1.000
_cell.length_c   1.000
_cell.angle_alpha   90.00
_cell.angle_beta   90.00
_cell.angle_gamma   90.00
#
_symmetry.space_group_name_H-M   'P 1'
#
loop_
_entity.id
_entity.type
_entity.pdbx_description
1 polymer ?
#
loop_
_entity_poly.entity_id
_entity_poly.type
_entity_poly.pdbx_seq_one_letter_code
_entity_poly.pdbx_strand_id
1 'polypeptide(L)'
;MSARETKRLQTRERLLGAATAEFKRTGMAQADVGAIVAAAGVAHGTFFFHFPTKEHVLLELEKREEDRMAKHFGRYLDKGHDLESALTEAVRLVLGLERRLGELLFKDFLALHFSQTRPASEGGSDHSLVLLLGQRIEQAQAAGEVDPEVRPINSAVFFLLGIYALAITTNDPMRCELLEDLVKRTMHSMAVIA
;
A
#
# COMPACT_ATOMS: atom_id res chain seq x y z
N MET A 1 22.16 -9.25 -18.43
CA MET A 1 21.08 -8.44 -19.10
C MET A 1 21.62 -7.87 -20.40
N SER A 2 20.85 -7.96 -21.49
CA SER A 2 21.26 -7.38 -22.79
C SER A 2 21.04 -5.86 -22.78
N ALA A 3 21.81 -5.13 -23.65
CA ALA A 3 21.63 -3.67 -23.80
C ALA A 3 20.19 -3.29 -24.21
N ARG A 4 19.51 -4.14 -24.98
CA ARG A 4 18.11 -3.97 -25.39
C ARG A 4 17.15 -4.09 -24.19
N GLU A 5 17.41 -5.03 -23.30
CA GLU A 5 16.62 -5.26 -22.09
C GLU A 5 16.78 -4.10 -21.09
N THR A 6 18.02 -3.63 -20.90
CA THR A 6 18.30 -2.46 -20.07
C THR A 6 17.57 -1.22 -20.58
N LYS A 7 17.60 -0.96 -21.90
CA LYS A 7 16.88 0.16 -22.52
C LYS A 7 15.37 0.05 -22.36
N ARG A 8 14.81 -1.18 -22.46
CA ARG A 8 13.37 -1.45 -22.24
C ARG A 8 12.96 -1.11 -20.81
N LEU A 9 13.74 -1.56 -19.82
CA LEU A 9 13.50 -1.26 -18.42
C LEU A 9 13.59 0.25 -18.13
N GLN A 10 14.61 0.93 -18.62
CA GLN A 10 14.74 2.38 -18.47
C GLN A 10 13.55 3.15 -19.05
N THR A 11 13.05 2.73 -20.21
CA THR A 11 11.86 3.34 -20.83
C THR A 11 10.62 3.10 -19.97
N ARG A 12 10.44 1.87 -19.45
CA ARG A 12 9.34 1.55 -18.53
C ARG A 12 9.37 2.42 -17.26
N GLU A 13 10.56 2.61 -16.67
CA GLU A 13 10.75 3.48 -15.51
C GLU A 13 10.37 4.94 -15.77
N ARG A 14 10.82 5.49 -16.92
CA ARG A 14 10.46 6.87 -17.30
C ARG A 14 8.94 7.03 -17.49
N LEU A 15 8.30 6.07 -18.14
CA LEU A 15 6.84 6.05 -18.33
C LEU A 15 6.11 5.95 -16.99
N LEU A 16 6.55 5.06 -16.10
CA LEU A 16 5.94 4.93 -14.76
C LEU A 16 6.06 6.23 -13.97
N GLY A 17 7.24 6.85 -13.96
CA GLY A 17 7.45 8.13 -13.28
C GLY A 17 6.58 9.26 -13.84
N ALA A 18 6.52 9.39 -15.17
CA ALA A 18 5.69 10.39 -15.84
C ALA A 18 4.19 10.16 -15.59
N ALA A 19 3.74 8.91 -15.67
CA ALA A 19 2.34 8.56 -15.39
C ALA A 19 1.98 8.81 -13.93
N THR A 20 2.84 8.44 -12.98
CA THR A 20 2.64 8.73 -11.55
C THR A 20 2.50 10.24 -11.31
N ALA A 21 3.33 11.08 -11.95
CA ALA A 21 3.23 12.52 -11.82
C ALA A 21 1.92 13.06 -12.39
N GLU A 22 1.49 12.57 -13.54
CA GLU A 22 0.22 12.97 -14.17
C GLU A 22 -0.98 12.51 -13.33
N PHE A 23 -0.98 11.28 -12.80
CA PHE A 23 -2.06 10.78 -11.93
C PHE A 23 -2.17 11.57 -10.62
N LYS A 24 -1.05 12.01 -10.05
CA LYS A 24 -1.07 12.90 -8.88
C LYS A 24 -1.74 14.23 -9.19
N ARG A 25 -1.54 14.75 -10.39
CA ARG A 25 -2.05 16.06 -10.81
C ARG A 25 -3.54 16.04 -11.17
N THR A 26 -4.02 14.98 -11.83
CA THR A 26 -5.36 14.95 -12.46
C THR A 26 -6.24 13.81 -11.98
N GLY A 27 -5.71 12.85 -11.24
CA GLY A 27 -6.32 11.55 -11.04
C GLY A 27 -6.13 10.64 -12.28
N MET A 28 -6.21 9.34 -12.09
CA MET A 28 -6.00 8.35 -13.16
C MET A 28 -7.06 8.51 -14.29
N ALA A 29 -8.32 8.74 -13.93
CA ALA A 29 -9.40 8.84 -14.90
C ALA A 29 -9.16 9.96 -15.94
N GLN A 30 -8.73 11.13 -15.47
CA GLN A 30 -8.51 12.33 -16.29
C GLN A 30 -7.09 12.43 -16.88
N ALA A 31 -6.19 11.52 -16.51
CA ALA A 31 -4.81 11.56 -16.98
C ALA A 31 -4.68 11.37 -18.49
N ASP A 32 -3.94 12.26 -19.13
CA ASP A 32 -3.69 12.24 -20.58
C ASP A 32 -2.43 11.44 -20.93
N VAL A 33 -2.61 10.36 -21.70
CA VAL A 33 -1.49 9.53 -22.18
C VAL A 33 -0.55 10.33 -23.08
N GLY A 34 -1.07 11.32 -23.83
CA GLY A 34 -0.25 12.23 -24.64
C GLY A 34 0.73 13.03 -23.78
N ALA A 35 0.27 13.59 -22.65
CA ALA A 35 1.11 14.31 -21.70
C ALA A 35 2.17 13.36 -21.05
N ILE A 36 1.75 12.14 -20.70
CA ILE A 36 2.64 11.13 -20.11
C ILE A 36 3.80 10.78 -21.05
N VAL A 37 3.52 10.46 -22.32
CA VAL A 37 4.57 10.08 -23.28
C VAL A 37 5.47 11.25 -23.64
N ALA A 38 4.92 12.46 -23.72
CA ALA A 38 5.71 13.68 -23.95
C ALA A 38 6.70 13.90 -22.78
N ALA A 39 6.23 13.80 -21.55
CA ALA A 39 7.08 13.92 -20.35
C ALA A 39 8.12 12.81 -20.26
N ALA A 40 7.79 11.59 -20.70
CA ALA A 40 8.71 10.46 -20.74
C ALA A 40 9.67 10.52 -21.95
N GLY A 41 9.50 11.42 -22.92
CA GLY A 41 10.32 11.55 -24.11
C GLY A 41 10.25 10.31 -25.02
N VAL A 42 9.04 9.76 -25.25
CA VAL A 42 8.80 8.57 -26.06
C VAL A 42 7.60 8.76 -27.00
N ALA A 43 7.49 7.91 -28.04
CA ALA A 43 6.33 7.93 -28.94
C ALA A 43 5.08 7.37 -28.26
N HIS A 44 3.89 7.84 -28.69
CA HIS A 44 2.59 7.49 -28.10
C HIS A 44 2.36 5.96 -27.98
N GLY A 45 2.64 5.20 -29.03
CA GLY A 45 2.49 3.75 -29.05
C GLY A 45 3.40 3.01 -28.03
N THR A 46 4.49 3.67 -27.57
CA THR A 46 5.41 3.09 -26.58
C THR A 46 4.76 2.91 -25.23
N PHE A 47 3.79 3.76 -24.88
CA PHE A 47 3.04 3.60 -23.64
C PHE A 47 2.33 2.24 -23.60
N PHE A 48 1.51 1.96 -24.61
CA PHE A 48 0.71 0.73 -24.66
C PHE A 48 1.53 -0.55 -24.84
N PHE A 49 2.75 -0.43 -25.39
CA PHE A 49 3.72 -1.53 -25.40
C PHE A 49 4.19 -1.91 -24.00
N HIS A 50 4.33 -0.95 -23.07
CA HIS A 50 4.79 -1.17 -21.71
C HIS A 50 3.66 -1.35 -20.70
N PHE A 51 2.56 -0.65 -20.90
CA PHE A 51 1.39 -0.66 -20.03
C PHE A 51 0.12 -0.72 -20.91
N PRO A 52 -0.54 -1.87 -20.98
CA PRO A 52 -1.74 -2.02 -21.82
C PRO A 52 -2.83 -0.98 -21.54
N THR A 53 -2.97 -0.60 -20.27
CA THR A 53 -3.91 0.45 -19.83
C THR A 53 -3.31 1.27 -18.69
N LYS A 54 -3.99 2.36 -18.28
CA LYS A 54 -3.59 3.18 -17.13
C LYS A 54 -3.62 2.40 -15.82
N GLU A 55 -4.55 1.48 -15.68
CA GLU A 55 -4.67 0.59 -14.52
C GLU A 55 -3.42 -0.28 -14.34
N HIS A 56 -2.78 -0.73 -15.42
CA HIS A 56 -1.53 -1.50 -15.34
C HIS A 56 -0.34 -0.67 -14.81
N VAL A 57 -0.37 0.65 -15.04
CA VAL A 57 0.59 1.56 -14.39
C VAL A 57 0.33 1.60 -12.88
N LEU A 58 -0.95 1.71 -12.49
CA LEU A 58 -1.34 1.77 -11.09
C LEU A 58 -1.05 0.46 -10.36
N LEU A 59 -1.26 -0.70 -10.99
CA LEU A 59 -0.86 -2.01 -10.46
C LEU A 59 0.66 -2.13 -10.21
N GLU A 60 1.46 -1.65 -11.15
CA GLU A 60 2.92 -1.62 -10.98
C GLU A 60 3.33 -0.72 -9.81
N LEU A 61 2.69 0.45 -9.69
CA LEU A 61 2.91 1.37 -8.58
C LEU A 61 2.50 0.74 -7.24
N GLU A 62 1.35 0.07 -7.21
CA GLU A 62 0.84 -0.62 -6.04
C GLU A 62 1.84 -1.67 -5.53
N LYS A 63 2.30 -2.54 -6.42
CA LYS A 63 3.32 -3.54 -6.08
C LYS A 63 4.58 -2.91 -5.47
N ARG A 64 5.07 -1.82 -6.06
CA ARG A 64 6.27 -1.14 -5.56
C ARG A 64 6.07 -0.51 -4.19
N GLU A 65 4.92 0.08 -3.94
CA GLU A 65 4.62 0.66 -2.64
C GLU A 65 4.37 -0.41 -1.57
N GLU A 66 3.73 -1.53 -1.92
CA GLU A 66 3.61 -2.70 -1.04
C GLU A 66 4.99 -3.27 -0.68
N ASP A 67 5.87 -3.52 -1.66
CA ASP A 67 7.24 -3.99 -1.42
C ASP A 67 8.03 -3.01 -0.53
N ARG A 68 7.85 -1.72 -0.74
CA ARG A 68 8.50 -0.67 0.06
C ARG A 68 8.02 -0.67 1.50
N MET A 69 6.70 -0.74 1.70
CA MET A 69 6.10 -0.79 3.03
C MET A 69 6.51 -2.06 3.77
N ALA A 70 6.44 -3.22 3.10
CA ALA A 70 6.84 -4.49 3.67
C ALA A 70 8.31 -4.50 4.11
N LYS A 71 9.22 -4.02 3.26
CA LYS A 71 10.65 -3.89 3.61
C LYS A 71 10.89 -2.95 4.80
N HIS A 72 10.13 -1.86 4.87
CA HIS A 72 10.25 -0.93 5.98
C HIS A 72 9.73 -1.56 7.27
N PHE A 73 8.54 -2.16 7.20
CA PHE A 73 7.89 -2.77 8.35
C PHE A 73 8.69 -3.96 8.89
N GLY A 74 9.19 -4.84 8.00
CA GLY A 74 10.05 -5.96 8.40
C GLY A 74 11.28 -5.48 9.19
N ARG A 75 12.02 -4.47 8.68
CA ARG A 75 13.16 -3.89 9.40
C ARG A 75 12.79 -3.20 10.72
N TYR A 76 11.55 -2.72 10.83
CA TYR A 76 11.05 -2.19 12.09
C TYR A 76 10.82 -3.31 13.10
N LEU A 77 10.16 -4.39 12.68
CA LEU A 77 9.89 -5.56 13.52
C LEU A 77 11.17 -6.27 14.00
N ASP A 78 12.21 -6.34 13.16
CA ASP A 78 13.52 -6.92 13.50
C ASP A 78 14.20 -6.25 14.70
N LYS A 79 13.77 -5.04 15.07
CA LYS A 79 14.30 -4.32 16.26
C LYS A 79 13.64 -4.72 17.58
N GLY A 80 12.66 -5.62 17.55
CA GLY A 80 12.01 -6.15 18.75
C GLY A 80 11.00 -5.20 19.41
N HIS A 81 10.35 -4.35 18.64
CA HIS A 81 9.27 -3.49 19.12
C HIS A 81 8.06 -4.30 19.60
N ASP A 82 7.36 -3.81 20.62
CA ASP A 82 6.12 -4.40 21.11
C ASP A 82 4.98 -4.34 20.07
N LEU A 83 3.86 -5.01 20.36
CA LEU A 83 2.74 -5.12 19.42
C LEU A 83 2.05 -3.76 19.20
N GLU A 84 1.88 -2.94 20.24
CA GLU A 84 1.26 -1.61 20.12
C GLU A 84 2.09 -0.70 19.23
N SER A 85 3.40 -0.71 19.40
CA SER A 85 4.36 0.01 18.53
C SER A 85 4.29 -0.48 17.09
N ALA A 86 4.12 -1.79 16.86
CA ALA A 86 3.98 -2.35 15.53
C ALA A 86 2.68 -1.89 14.84
N LEU A 87 1.55 -1.89 15.56
CA LEU A 87 0.28 -1.36 15.06
C LEU A 87 0.40 0.13 14.71
N THR A 88 1.01 0.92 15.59
CA THR A 88 1.25 2.36 15.36
C THR A 88 2.13 2.59 14.13
N GLU A 89 3.16 1.77 13.94
CA GLU A 89 4.03 1.85 12.75
C GLU A 89 3.26 1.51 11.46
N ALA A 90 2.34 0.53 11.48
CA ALA A 90 1.50 0.23 10.34
C ALA A 90 0.60 1.43 9.95
N VAL A 91 0.01 2.13 10.93
CA VAL A 91 -0.70 3.39 10.70
C VAL A 91 0.20 4.42 10.03
N ARG A 92 1.42 4.62 10.56
CA ARG A 92 2.39 5.58 10.02
C ARG A 92 2.78 5.27 8.58
N LEU A 93 2.90 4.00 8.22
CA LEU A 93 3.24 3.56 6.86
C LEU A 93 2.13 3.87 5.87
N VAL A 94 0.86 3.60 6.22
CA VAL A 94 -0.30 3.90 5.35
C VAL A 94 -0.47 5.42 5.17
N LEU A 95 -0.40 6.20 6.25
CA LEU A 95 -0.43 7.68 6.14
C LEU A 95 0.78 8.22 5.37
N GLY A 96 1.93 7.56 5.47
CA GLY A 96 3.10 7.86 4.66
C GLY A 96 2.89 7.58 3.17
N LEU A 97 2.16 6.52 2.83
CA LEU A 97 1.75 6.20 1.46
C LEU A 97 0.84 7.31 0.91
N GLU A 98 -0.21 7.70 1.65
CA GLU A 98 -1.11 8.79 1.27
C GLU A 98 -0.34 10.09 0.96
N ARG A 99 0.56 10.50 1.87
CA ARG A 99 1.40 11.71 1.65
C ARG A 99 2.29 11.61 0.42
N ARG A 100 2.84 10.43 0.11
CA ARG A 100 3.67 10.22 -1.08
C ARG A 100 2.86 10.25 -2.36
N LEU A 101 1.70 9.64 -2.38
CA LEU A 101 0.83 9.57 -3.56
C LEU A 101 0.05 10.87 -3.78
N GLY A 102 -0.28 11.60 -2.73
CA GLY A 102 -1.23 12.71 -2.76
C GLY A 102 -2.68 12.21 -2.84
N GLU A 103 -3.62 13.10 -2.55
CA GLU A 103 -5.02 12.74 -2.34
C GLU A 103 -5.66 12.01 -3.53
N LEU A 104 -5.51 12.55 -4.76
CA LEU A 104 -6.16 11.98 -5.95
C LEU A 104 -5.64 10.58 -6.27
N LEU A 105 -4.31 10.44 -6.36
CA LEU A 105 -3.70 9.16 -6.70
C LEU A 105 -3.89 8.12 -5.59
N PHE A 106 -3.91 8.53 -4.32
CA PHE A 106 -4.18 7.63 -3.21
C PHE A 106 -5.61 7.07 -3.26
N LYS A 107 -6.60 7.90 -3.59
CA LYS A 107 -7.98 7.44 -3.81
C LYS A 107 -8.09 6.46 -4.98
N ASP A 108 -7.46 6.76 -6.11
CA ASP A 108 -7.41 5.86 -7.27
C ASP A 108 -6.71 4.53 -6.92
N PHE A 109 -5.62 4.59 -6.15
CA PHE A 109 -4.87 3.44 -5.66
C PHE A 109 -5.77 2.52 -4.82
N LEU A 110 -6.50 3.07 -3.83
CA LEU A 110 -7.39 2.27 -3.00
C LEU A 110 -8.62 1.77 -3.76
N ALA A 111 -9.16 2.57 -4.68
CA ALA A 111 -10.26 2.14 -5.54
C ALA A 111 -9.88 0.92 -6.39
N LEU A 112 -8.66 0.88 -6.92
CA LEU A 112 -8.15 -0.29 -7.65
C LEU A 112 -7.83 -1.46 -6.71
N HIS A 113 -7.21 -1.19 -5.55
CA HIS A 113 -6.84 -2.20 -4.55
C HIS A 113 -8.06 -3.02 -4.09
N PHE A 114 -9.20 -2.37 -3.86
CA PHE A 114 -10.44 -3.00 -3.42
C PHE A 114 -11.39 -3.37 -4.56
N SER A 115 -10.99 -3.18 -5.82
CA SER A 115 -11.83 -3.47 -6.98
C SER A 115 -11.94 -4.97 -7.26
N GLN A 116 -13.17 -5.46 -7.44
CA GLN A 116 -13.42 -6.83 -7.92
C GLN A 116 -13.06 -7.02 -9.40
N THR A 117 -12.96 -5.92 -10.16
CA THR A 117 -12.59 -5.90 -11.58
C THR A 117 -11.13 -5.59 -11.81
N ARG A 118 -10.31 -5.68 -10.76
CA ARG A 118 -8.86 -5.48 -10.84
C ARG A 118 -8.25 -6.40 -11.88
N PRO A 119 -7.44 -5.92 -12.83
CA PRO A 119 -6.74 -6.77 -13.77
C PRO A 119 -5.88 -7.80 -13.03
N ALA A 120 -5.83 -9.03 -13.55
CA ALA A 120 -4.98 -10.05 -12.98
C ALA A 120 -3.52 -9.58 -13.00
N SER A 121 -2.86 -9.50 -11.86
CA SER A 121 -1.42 -9.23 -11.78
C SER A 121 -0.66 -10.54 -11.93
N GLU A 122 0.41 -10.54 -12.73
CA GLU A 122 1.36 -11.65 -12.77
C GLU A 122 2.13 -11.68 -11.42
N GLY A 123 1.77 -12.63 -10.55
CA GLY A 123 2.28 -12.77 -9.19
C GLY A 123 1.35 -12.07 -8.19
N GLY A 124 0.46 -12.82 -7.56
CA GLY A 124 -0.60 -12.34 -6.69
C GLY A 124 -0.19 -11.19 -5.76
N SER A 125 -1.14 -10.39 -5.34
CA SER A 125 -0.89 -9.41 -4.29
C SER A 125 -0.67 -10.19 -2.99
N ASP A 126 0.59 -10.35 -2.60
CA ASP A 126 0.95 -11.14 -1.41
C ASP A 126 0.53 -10.45 -0.10
N HIS A 127 -0.21 -9.33 -0.15
CA HIS A 127 -0.63 -8.57 1.03
C HIS A 127 0.43 -8.58 2.14
N SER A 128 1.68 -8.31 1.75
CA SER A 128 2.87 -8.53 2.58
C SER A 128 2.77 -7.81 3.93
N LEU A 129 2.10 -6.66 3.99
CA LEU A 129 1.88 -5.94 5.25
C LEU A 129 0.92 -6.71 6.18
N VAL A 130 -0.13 -7.35 5.62
CA VAL A 130 -1.06 -8.21 6.38
C VAL A 130 -0.31 -9.39 6.97
N LEU A 131 0.52 -10.06 6.16
CA LEU A 131 1.28 -11.23 6.60
C LEU A 131 2.27 -10.88 7.70
N LEU A 132 3.04 -9.80 7.54
CA LEU A 132 4.00 -9.34 8.54
C LEU A 132 3.32 -8.93 9.86
N LEU A 133 2.21 -8.22 9.77
CA LEU A 133 1.46 -7.84 10.97
C LEU A 133 0.82 -9.05 11.65
N GLY A 134 0.26 -9.98 10.86
CA GLY A 134 -0.28 -11.25 11.36
C GLY A 134 0.80 -12.06 12.09
N GLN A 135 2.00 -12.21 11.52
CA GLN A 135 3.13 -12.87 12.16
C GLN A 135 3.55 -12.19 13.48
N ARG A 136 3.52 -10.85 13.53
CA ARG A 136 3.83 -10.12 14.78
C ARG A 136 2.78 -10.38 15.86
N ILE A 137 1.49 -10.44 15.48
CA ILE A 137 0.40 -10.81 16.42
C ILE A 137 0.58 -12.27 16.89
N GLU A 138 0.91 -13.19 16.00
CA GLU A 138 1.18 -14.59 16.33
C GLU A 138 2.35 -14.74 17.32
N GLN A 139 3.42 -13.96 17.15
CA GLN A 139 4.54 -13.91 18.08
C GLN A 139 4.11 -13.41 19.47
N ALA A 140 3.29 -12.36 19.53
CA ALA A 140 2.72 -11.85 20.78
C ALA A 140 1.80 -12.89 21.46
N GLN A 141 1.02 -13.63 20.68
CA GLN A 141 0.17 -14.72 21.15
C GLN A 141 1.04 -15.85 21.76
N ALA A 142 2.11 -16.25 21.09
CA ALA A 142 3.04 -17.24 21.59
C ALA A 142 3.77 -16.79 22.87
N ALA A 143 3.96 -15.48 23.06
CA ALA A 143 4.49 -14.89 24.29
C ALA A 143 3.45 -14.73 25.43
N GLY A 144 2.18 -15.06 25.19
CA GLY A 144 1.08 -14.91 26.16
C GLY A 144 0.56 -13.48 26.33
N GLU A 145 0.92 -12.57 25.42
CA GLU A 145 0.46 -11.17 25.41
C GLU A 145 -0.91 -11.01 24.72
N VAL A 146 -1.28 -11.97 23.87
CA VAL A 146 -2.51 -11.99 23.08
C VAL A 146 -3.28 -13.27 23.39
N ASP A 147 -4.61 -13.15 23.47
CA ASP A 147 -5.52 -14.26 23.74
C ASP A 147 -5.35 -15.38 22.68
N PRO A 148 -5.25 -16.66 23.09
CA PRO A 148 -5.05 -17.78 22.17
C PRO A 148 -6.21 -18.01 21.19
N GLU A 149 -7.41 -17.47 21.44
CA GLU A 149 -8.55 -17.57 20.53
C GLU A 149 -8.51 -16.53 19.41
N VAL A 150 -7.67 -15.50 19.52
CA VAL A 150 -7.47 -14.49 18.48
C VAL A 150 -6.91 -15.14 17.22
N ARG A 151 -7.46 -14.76 16.07
CA ARG A 151 -6.94 -15.16 14.76
C ARG A 151 -6.01 -14.07 14.20
N PRO A 152 -4.69 -14.24 14.22
CA PRO A 152 -3.73 -13.19 13.93
C PRO A 152 -3.93 -12.51 12.57
N ILE A 153 -4.10 -13.30 11.50
CA ILE A 153 -4.32 -12.77 10.14
C ILE A 153 -5.64 -12.00 10.04
N ASN A 154 -6.72 -12.48 10.66
CA ASN A 154 -7.99 -11.76 10.63
C ASN A 154 -7.89 -10.40 11.34
N SER A 155 -7.22 -10.37 12.51
CA SER A 155 -6.98 -9.13 13.25
C SER A 155 -6.14 -8.14 12.43
N ALA A 156 -5.08 -8.62 11.76
CA ALA A 156 -4.28 -7.80 10.85
C ALA A 156 -5.11 -7.23 9.68
N VAL A 157 -5.97 -8.05 9.06
CA VAL A 157 -6.88 -7.61 7.99
C VAL A 157 -7.84 -6.53 8.49
N PHE A 158 -8.55 -6.77 9.60
CA PHE A 158 -9.52 -5.80 10.13
C PHE A 158 -8.86 -4.49 10.53
N PHE A 159 -7.68 -4.55 11.13
CA PHE A 159 -6.92 -3.37 11.50
C PHE A 159 -6.51 -2.53 10.28
N LEU A 160 -5.93 -3.16 9.26
CA LEU A 160 -5.51 -2.46 8.03
C LEU A 160 -6.70 -1.90 7.24
N LEU A 161 -7.80 -2.65 7.14
CA LEU A 161 -9.05 -2.14 6.55
C LEU A 161 -9.56 -0.91 7.29
N GLY A 162 -9.50 -0.90 8.63
CA GLY A 162 -9.85 0.26 9.45
C GLY A 162 -8.98 1.48 9.11
N ILE A 163 -7.67 1.31 8.99
CA ILE A 163 -6.76 2.40 8.61
C ILE A 163 -7.11 2.95 7.23
N TYR A 164 -7.26 2.09 6.22
CA TYR A 164 -7.59 2.51 4.86
C TYR A 164 -8.94 3.23 4.80
N ALA A 165 -9.97 2.73 5.49
CA ALA A 165 -11.27 3.36 5.56
C ALA A 165 -11.18 4.77 6.19
N LEU A 166 -10.49 4.91 7.32
CA LEU A 166 -10.29 6.21 7.98
C LEU A 166 -9.48 7.17 7.11
N ALA A 167 -8.46 6.69 6.40
CA ALA A 167 -7.63 7.52 5.54
C ALA A 167 -8.42 8.19 4.40
N ILE A 168 -9.49 7.55 3.88
CA ILE A 168 -10.28 8.09 2.77
C ILE A 168 -11.58 8.79 3.20
N THR A 169 -12.06 8.54 4.43
CA THR A 169 -13.37 9.06 4.88
C THR A 169 -13.26 10.20 5.89
N THR A 170 -12.07 10.43 6.46
CA THR A 170 -11.87 11.43 7.51
C THR A 170 -10.71 12.37 7.20
N ASN A 171 -10.77 13.58 7.80
CA ASN A 171 -9.73 14.59 7.69
C ASN A 171 -9.13 14.88 9.08
N ASP A 172 -7.90 15.44 9.10
CA ASP A 172 -7.32 15.94 10.34
C ASP A 172 -8.16 17.10 10.92
N PRO A 173 -8.29 17.23 12.26
CA PRO A 173 -7.64 16.43 13.32
C PRO A 173 -8.36 15.13 13.69
N MET A 174 -9.63 14.95 13.30
CA MET A 174 -10.47 13.79 13.68
C MET A 174 -9.80 12.46 13.30
N ARG A 175 -9.14 12.40 12.15
CA ARG A 175 -8.45 11.18 11.69
C ARG A 175 -7.38 10.72 12.67
N CYS A 176 -6.57 11.63 13.21
CA CYS A 176 -5.52 11.29 14.17
C CYS A 176 -6.11 10.64 15.42
N GLU A 177 -7.16 11.23 15.98
CA GLU A 177 -7.85 10.71 17.16
C GLU A 177 -8.44 9.31 16.90
N LEU A 178 -9.12 9.13 15.77
CA LEU A 178 -9.72 7.85 15.40
C LEU A 178 -8.67 6.74 15.16
N LEU A 179 -7.52 7.08 14.57
CA LEU A 179 -6.44 6.11 14.35
C LEU A 179 -5.75 5.70 15.66
N GLU A 180 -5.58 6.64 16.60
CA GLU A 180 -5.10 6.30 17.95
C GLU A 180 -6.10 5.40 18.70
N ASP A 181 -7.39 5.70 18.61
CA ASP A 181 -8.44 4.87 19.21
C ASP A 181 -8.53 3.49 18.54
N LEU A 182 -8.34 3.40 17.22
CA LEU A 182 -8.27 2.14 16.49
C LEU A 182 -7.13 1.25 17.01
N VAL A 183 -5.94 1.79 17.25
CA VAL A 183 -4.82 1.04 17.85
C VAL A 183 -5.21 0.53 19.23
N LYS A 184 -5.72 1.39 20.11
CA LYS A 184 -6.11 1.03 21.48
C LYS A 184 -7.21 -0.05 21.51
N ARG A 185 -8.24 0.08 20.66
CA ARG A 185 -9.32 -0.91 20.56
C ARG A 185 -8.83 -2.23 20.02
N THR A 186 -7.93 -2.20 19.05
CA THR A 186 -7.34 -3.43 18.51
C THR A 186 -6.54 -4.15 19.59
N MET A 187 -5.70 -3.44 20.33
CA MET A 187 -4.97 -4.02 21.48
C MET A 187 -5.94 -4.61 22.51
N HIS A 188 -6.97 -3.85 22.90
CA HIS A 188 -7.95 -4.32 23.87
C HIS A 188 -8.74 -5.55 23.40
N SER A 189 -9.10 -5.61 22.12
CA SER A 189 -9.82 -6.76 21.53
C SER A 189 -8.99 -8.04 21.46
N MET A 190 -7.68 -7.93 21.58
CA MET A 190 -6.74 -9.06 21.57
C MET A 190 -6.20 -9.40 22.96
N ALA A 191 -6.56 -8.63 23.99
CA ALA A 191 -6.08 -8.86 25.34
C ALA A 191 -6.57 -10.20 25.91
N VAL A 192 -5.71 -10.87 26.70
CA VAL A 192 -6.09 -12.07 27.43
C VAL A 192 -7.21 -11.72 28.40
N ILE A 193 -8.34 -12.42 28.29
CA ILE A 193 -9.45 -12.26 29.23
C ILE A 193 -9.10 -13.05 30.51
N ALA A 194 -8.92 -12.32 31.60
CA ALA A 194 -8.61 -12.90 32.92
C ALA A 194 -9.80 -13.65 33.51
#